data_50429bb9812ef77ff7340a4ee8debf8b
#
_entry.id   50429bb9812ef77ff7340a4ee8debf8b
#
_cell.length_a   1.000
_cell.length_b   1.000
_cell.length_c   1.000
_cell.angle_alpha   90.00
_cell.angle_beta   90.00
_cell.angle_gamma   90.00
#
_symmetry.space_group_name_H-M   'P 1'
#
loop_
_entity.id
_entity.type
_entity.pdbx_description
1 polymer ?
#
loop_
_entity_poly.entity_id
_entity_poly.type
_entity_poly.pdbx_seq_one_letter_code
_entity_poly.pdbx_strand_id
1 'polypeptide(L)'
;MISTWEQRKLPEFVSFFNGLTYTPDDVQETGTLVLRSSNVKNGEIVDADNVYVSDEVVTSENVKEGDIIVVVRNGSRALIGKHAQIKASMPNTVIGAFMSGIRSEHSSFVNALLDTSAFENEIAKNMGATINQITGYMFSKMEFMIPSGEEQDKIGAYFKQLDHLITLHQRKQNGRNLK
;
A
#
# COMPACT_ATOMS: atom_id res chain seq x y z
N MET A 1 -16.61 13.89 25.34
CA MET A 1 -17.33 12.78 24.65
C MET A 1 -16.32 11.64 24.48
N ILE A 2 -16.68 10.45 24.96
CA ILE A 2 -15.85 9.26 24.73
C ILE A 2 -16.01 8.94 23.25
N SER A 3 -14.92 8.99 22.49
CA SER A 3 -14.92 8.57 21.08
C SER A 3 -15.24 7.07 21.05
N THR A 4 -16.35 6.71 20.42
CA THR A 4 -16.75 5.31 20.27
C THR A 4 -16.15 4.77 18.97
N TRP A 5 -15.26 3.79 19.09
CA TRP A 5 -14.79 3.04 17.95
C TRP A 5 -15.87 2.04 17.51
N GLU A 6 -16.11 1.95 16.22
CA GLU A 6 -17.14 1.09 15.64
C GLU A 6 -16.47 0.02 14.77
N GLN A 7 -17.03 -1.20 14.85
CA GLN A 7 -16.60 -2.27 13.95
C GLN A 7 -17.16 -2.01 12.55
N ARG A 8 -16.26 -1.86 11.57
CA ARG A 8 -16.60 -1.59 10.18
C ARG A 8 -15.83 -2.49 9.23
N LYS A 9 -16.47 -2.86 8.14
CA LYS A 9 -15.79 -3.58 7.03
C LYS A 9 -14.89 -2.64 6.26
N LEU A 10 -13.76 -3.16 5.80
CA LEU A 10 -12.76 -2.37 5.08
C LEU A 10 -13.36 -1.56 3.90
N PRO A 11 -14.25 -2.10 3.03
CA PRO A 11 -14.85 -1.33 1.94
C PRO A 11 -15.79 -0.19 2.36
N GLU A 12 -16.12 -0.07 3.65
CA GLU A 12 -16.98 1.01 4.14
C GLU A 12 -16.24 2.34 4.35
N PHE A 13 -14.91 2.29 4.40
CA PHE A 13 -14.08 3.47 4.64
C PHE A 13 -12.88 3.60 3.68
N VAL A 14 -12.73 2.65 2.74
CA VAL A 14 -11.75 2.73 1.65
C VAL A 14 -12.37 2.31 0.32
N SER A 15 -11.78 2.75 -0.78
CA SER A 15 -12.03 2.23 -2.11
C SER A 15 -10.79 1.50 -2.64
N PHE A 16 -10.99 0.60 -3.59
CA PHE A 16 -9.93 -0.20 -4.20
C PHE A 16 -9.78 0.12 -5.68
N PHE A 17 -8.55 0.02 -6.18
CA PHE A 17 -8.28 -0.01 -7.61
C PHE A 17 -7.32 -1.13 -7.96
N ASN A 18 -7.47 -1.65 -9.18
CA ASN A 18 -6.73 -2.80 -9.65
C ASN A 18 -5.47 -2.40 -10.41
N GLY A 19 -4.49 -3.29 -10.39
CA GLY A 19 -3.26 -3.13 -11.17
C GLY A 19 -3.41 -3.55 -12.63
N LEU A 20 -2.44 -3.10 -13.41
CA LEU A 20 -2.29 -3.39 -14.83
C LEU A 20 -1.80 -4.83 -15.04
N THR A 21 -2.48 -5.56 -15.90
CA THR A 21 -1.97 -6.81 -16.48
C THR A 21 -1.24 -6.46 -17.79
N TYR A 22 -0.01 -6.88 -17.91
CA TYR A 22 0.82 -6.67 -19.10
C TYR A 22 1.63 -7.95 -19.39
N THR A 23 2.16 -8.04 -20.61
CA THR A 23 3.01 -9.15 -21.08
C THR A 23 4.47 -8.71 -21.20
N PRO A 24 5.43 -9.64 -21.31
CA PRO A 24 6.82 -9.27 -21.56
C PRO A 24 7.05 -8.44 -22.83
N ASP A 25 6.18 -8.59 -23.82
CA ASP A 25 6.26 -7.85 -25.10
C ASP A 25 5.86 -6.38 -24.95
N ASP A 26 5.14 -6.04 -23.88
CA ASP A 26 4.72 -4.67 -23.56
C ASP A 26 5.84 -3.87 -22.84
N VAL A 27 6.88 -4.56 -22.37
CA VAL A 27 7.97 -3.94 -21.60
C VAL A 27 8.89 -3.14 -22.50
N GLN A 28 9.19 -1.92 -22.07
CA GLN A 28 10.04 -0.95 -22.79
C GLN A 28 11.07 -0.32 -21.86
N GLU A 29 12.05 0.38 -22.42
CA GLU A 29 13.04 1.14 -21.63
C GLU A 29 12.46 2.37 -20.98
N THR A 30 11.39 2.93 -21.55
CA THR A 30 10.69 4.14 -21.08
C THR A 30 9.18 3.96 -21.26
N GLY A 31 8.38 4.82 -20.62
CA GLY A 31 6.92 4.79 -20.69
C GLY A 31 6.29 4.86 -19.31
N THR A 32 5.19 4.15 -19.11
CA THR A 32 4.50 4.10 -17.82
C THR A 32 5.22 3.16 -16.85
N LEU A 33 5.59 3.67 -15.68
CA LEU A 33 6.18 2.86 -14.60
C LEU A 33 5.12 1.94 -13.98
N VAL A 34 5.47 0.66 -13.81
CA VAL A 34 4.61 -0.34 -13.14
C VAL A 34 5.21 -0.70 -11.77
N LEU A 35 4.58 -0.23 -10.70
CA LEU A 35 4.97 -0.58 -9.33
C LEU A 35 4.59 -2.03 -9.01
N ARG A 36 5.56 -2.77 -8.52
CA ARG A 36 5.44 -4.20 -8.18
C ARG A 36 5.89 -4.43 -6.73
N SER A 37 5.82 -5.66 -6.27
CA SER A 37 6.27 -6.03 -4.91
C SER A 37 7.75 -5.69 -4.64
N SER A 38 8.61 -5.68 -5.68
CA SER A 38 10.01 -5.26 -5.59
C SER A 38 10.18 -3.77 -5.23
N ASN A 39 9.20 -2.95 -5.59
CA ASN A 39 9.20 -1.52 -5.31
C ASN A 39 8.66 -1.17 -3.90
N VAL A 40 8.21 -2.16 -3.12
CA VAL A 40 7.70 -1.96 -1.75
C VAL A 40 8.70 -2.51 -0.74
N LYS A 41 9.32 -1.64 0.05
CA LYS A 41 10.28 -2.03 1.08
C LYS A 41 10.14 -1.16 2.33
N ASN A 42 9.91 -1.80 3.48
CA ASN A 42 9.79 -1.12 4.78
C ASN A 42 8.76 0.03 4.79
N GLY A 43 7.60 -0.18 4.16
CA GLY A 43 6.55 0.84 4.07
C GLY A 43 6.83 1.99 3.09
N GLU A 44 7.89 1.89 2.30
CA GLU A 44 8.32 2.92 1.35
C GLU A 44 8.32 2.41 -0.09
N ILE A 45 8.10 3.33 -1.03
CA ILE A 45 8.36 3.07 -2.44
C ILE A 45 9.85 3.22 -2.68
N VAL A 46 10.47 2.20 -3.26
CA VAL A 46 11.90 2.18 -3.58
C VAL A 46 12.11 2.01 -5.08
N ASP A 47 13.20 2.60 -5.56
CA ASP A 47 13.68 2.43 -6.92
C ASP A 47 14.43 1.07 -7.01
N ALA A 48 13.71 0.03 -7.40
CA ALA A 48 14.25 -1.33 -7.50
C ALA A 48 13.50 -2.12 -8.58
N ASP A 49 14.23 -2.76 -9.48
CA ASP A 49 13.69 -3.58 -10.57
C ASP A 49 12.56 -2.90 -11.34
N ASN A 50 12.73 -1.62 -11.68
CA ASN A 50 11.70 -0.86 -12.35
C ASN A 50 11.33 -1.47 -13.69
N VAL A 51 10.04 -1.58 -13.93
CA VAL A 51 9.48 -2.01 -15.20
C VAL A 51 8.66 -0.87 -15.78
N TYR A 52 8.93 -0.56 -17.03
CA TYR A 52 8.17 0.40 -17.82
C TYR A 52 7.45 -0.35 -18.93
N VAL A 53 6.24 0.08 -19.24
CA VAL A 53 5.44 -0.47 -20.33
C VAL A 53 5.05 0.63 -21.30
N SER A 54 4.69 0.23 -22.53
CA SER A 54 4.10 1.17 -23.50
C SER A 54 2.86 1.85 -22.92
N ASP A 55 2.75 3.16 -23.08
CA ASP A 55 1.58 3.92 -22.63
C ASP A 55 0.28 3.44 -23.30
N GLU A 56 0.39 2.82 -24.48
CA GLU A 56 -0.77 2.32 -25.27
C GLU A 56 -1.47 1.12 -24.59
N VAL A 57 -0.75 0.33 -23.76
CA VAL A 57 -1.33 -0.84 -23.09
C VAL A 57 -1.91 -0.51 -21.72
N VAL A 58 -1.77 0.73 -21.27
CA VAL A 58 -2.19 1.13 -19.92
C VAL A 58 -3.71 1.30 -19.89
N THR A 59 -4.36 0.36 -19.21
CA THR A 59 -5.82 0.35 -18.99
C THR A 59 -6.22 0.63 -17.55
N SER A 60 -5.25 0.63 -16.62
CA SER A 60 -5.46 0.94 -15.21
C SER A 60 -5.23 2.42 -14.92
N GLU A 61 -5.78 2.89 -13.80
CA GLU A 61 -5.61 4.28 -13.39
C GLU A 61 -4.21 4.53 -12.78
N ASN A 62 -3.71 5.75 -12.95
CA ASN A 62 -2.48 6.19 -12.30
C ASN A 62 -2.65 6.25 -10.77
N VAL A 63 -1.57 5.95 -10.07
CA VAL A 63 -1.50 6.20 -8.63
C VAL A 63 -1.57 7.70 -8.35
N LYS A 64 -2.12 8.05 -7.19
CA LYS A 64 -2.23 9.43 -6.70
C LYS A 64 -1.53 9.54 -5.36
N GLU A 65 -1.11 10.74 -5.02
CA GLU A 65 -0.63 11.02 -3.66
C GLU A 65 -1.69 10.64 -2.62
N GLY A 66 -1.28 9.94 -1.58
CA GLY A 66 -2.15 9.39 -0.54
C GLY A 66 -2.63 7.96 -0.82
N ASP A 67 -2.57 7.45 -2.05
CA ASP A 67 -2.88 6.04 -2.31
C ASP A 67 -1.94 5.12 -1.55
N ILE A 68 -2.45 3.97 -1.13
CA ILE A 68 -1.65 2.91 -0.50
C ILE A 68 -1.65 1.72 -1.43
N ILE A 69 -0.47 1.24 -1.79
CA ILE A 69 -0.34 0.05 -2.64
C ILE A 69 0.01 -1.15 -1.78
N VAL A 70 -0.67 -2.27 -2.01
CA VAL A 70 -0.56 -3.50 -1.20
C VAL A 70 -0.20 -4.67 -2.09
N VAL A 71 0.75 -5.48 -1.68
CA VAL A 71 1.09 -6.75 -2.34
C VAL A 71 -0.02 -7.76 -2.03
N VAL A 72 -0.78 -8.15 -3.04
CA VAL A 72 -1.91 -9.08 -2.89
C VAL A 72 -1.63 -10.47 -3.44
N ARG A 73 -0.61 -10.64 -4.27
CA ARG A 73 -0.17 -11.92 -4.81
C ARG A 73 1.35 -11.97 -4.93
N ASN A 74 1.94 -13.04 -4.42
CA ASN A 74 3.39 -13.26 -4.54
C ASN A 74 3.72 -14.74 -4.31
N GLY A 75 4.83 -15.22 -4.89
CA GLY A 75 5.35 -16.57 -4.61
C GLY A 75 5.75 -16.76 -3.13
N SER A 76 6.19 -15.70 -2.47
CA SER A 76 6.47 -15.69 -1.03
C SER A 76 5.29 -15.16 -0.23
N ARG A 77 4.74 -16.00 0.66
CA ARG A 77 3.66 -15.63 1.59
C ARG A 77 4.05 -14.45 2.49
N ALA A 78 5.31 -14.34 2.86
CA ALA A 78 5.82 -13.25 3.72
C ALA A 78 5.75 -11.86 3.08
N LEU A 79 5.53 -11.78 1.76
CA LEU A 79 5.36 -10.51 1.06
C LEU A 79 3.89 -10.08 0.95
N ILE A 80 2.94 -10.99 1.15
CA ILE A 80 1.51 -10.67 1.08
C ILE A 80 1.15 -9.71 2.21
N GLY A 81 0.45 -8.64 1.88
CA GLY A 81 0.06 -7.58 2.81
C GLY A 81 1.11 -6.49 3.01
N LYS A 82 2.35 -6.67 2.52
CA LYS A 82 3.31 -5.54 2.49
C LYS A 82 2.74 -4.41 1.66
N HIS A 83 2.89 -3.20 2.16
CA HIS A 83 2.30 -2.02 1.56
C HIS A 83 3.22 -0.81 1.68
N ALA A 84 2.91 0.21 0.91
CA ALA A 84 3.54 1.53 0.99
C ALA A 84 2.56 2.60 0.56
N GLN A 85 2.64 3.78 1.20
CA GLN A 85 1.86 4.94 0.81
C GLN A 85 2.60 5.75 -0.25
N ILE A 86 1.89 6.20 -1.27
CA ILE A 86 2.38 7.16 -2.27
C ILE A 86 2.47 8.53 -1.62
N LYS A 87 3.68 8.99 -1.31
CA LYS A 87 3.93 10.21 -0.51
C LYS A 87 4.07 11.48 -1.36
N ALA A 88 4.19 11.34 -2.68
CA ALA A 88 4.32 12.45 -3.62
C ALA A 88 3.69 12.08 -4.97
N SER A 89 3.43 13.08 -5.81
CA SER A 89 2.93 12.85 -7.17
C SER A 89 3.91 11.98 -7.97
N MET A 90 3.38 10.93 -8.58
CA MET A 90 4.12 10.01 -9.46
C MET A 90 3.37 9.93 -10.80
N PRO A 91 3.64 10.87 -11.74
CA PRO A 91 2.98 10.84 -13.06
C PRO A 91 3.38 9.58 -13.84
N ASN A 92 2.52 9.15 -14.75
CA ASN A 92 2.72 7.96 -15.58
C ASN A 92 3.14 6.74 -14.78
N THR A 93 2.44 6.49 -13.66
CA THR A 93 2.76 5.38 -12.76
C THR A 93 1.49 4.62 -12.39
N VAL A 94 1.49 3.33 -12.59
CA VAL A 94 0.42 2.41 -12.25
C VAL A 94 0.94 1.30 -11.34
N ILE A 95 0.06 0.48 -10.78
CA ILE A 95 0.44 -0.74 -10.06
C ILE A 95 0.28 -1.96 -10.96
N GLY A 96 1.08 -3.00 -10.74
CA GLY A 96 0.97 -4.27 -11.46
C GLY A 96 -0.16 -5.15 -10.92
N ALA A 97 -0.58 -6.14 -11.70
CA ALA A 97 -1.72 -7.03 -11.40
C ALA A 97 -1.61 -7.84 -10.10
N PHE A 98 -0.41 -7.93 -9.51
CA PHE A 98 -0.18 -8.60 -8.22
C PHE A 98 -0.25 -7.64 -7.04
N MET A 99 -0.62 -6.40 -7.30
CA MET A 99 -0.86 -5.33 -6.34
C MET A 99 -2.33 -4.96 -6.31
N SER A 100 -2.78 -4.38 -5.21
CA SER A 100 -4.05 -3.68 -5.10
C SER A 100 -3.80 -2.28 -4.56
N GLY A 101 -4.47 -1.29 -5.11
CA GLY A 101 -4.45 0.06 -4.56
C GLY A 101 -5.62 0.26 -3.61
N ILE A 102 -5.35 0.97 -2.53
CA ILE A 102 -6.32 1.40 -1.52
C ILE A 102 -6.33 2.92 -1.48
N ARG A 103 -7.51 3.51 -1.54
CA ARG A 103 -7.73 4.95 -1.49
C ARG A 103 -8.71 5.31 -0.38
N SER A 104 -8.39 6.32 0.42
CA SER A 104 -9.22 6.80 1.51
C SER A 104 -9.02 8.30 1.72
N GLU A 105 -10.06 8.99 2.19
CA GLU A 105 -9.96 10.37 2.65
C GLU A 105 -9.03 10.50 3.87
N HIS A 106 -8.96 9.45 4.70
CA HIS A 106 -8.09 9.35 5.88
C HIS A 106 -6.87 8.43 5.61
N SER A 107 -6.19 8.63 4.49
CA SER A 107 -5.15 7.71 3.98
C SER A 107 -4.01 7.46 4.97
N SER A 108 -3.59 8.47 5.74
CA SER A 108 -2.53 8.30 6.76
C SER A 108 -2.96 7.41 7.92
N PHE A 109 -4.24 7.48 8.32
CA PHE A 109 -4.80 6.56 9.31
C PHE A 109 -4.87 5.14 8.75
N VAL A 110 -5.37 4.98 7.52
CA VAL A 110 -5.45 3.67 6.88
C VAL A 110 -4.07 3.05 6.72
N ASN A 111 -3.06 3.83 6.31
CA ASN A 111 -1.69 3.34 6.24
C ASN A 111 -1.20 2.81 7.60
N ALA A 112 -1.42 3.57 8.69
CA ALA A 112 -1.07 3.12 10.04
C ALA A 112 -1.86 1.87 10.48
N LEU A 113 -3.13 1.74 10.07
CA LEU A 113 -3.96 0.56 10.34
C LEU A 113 -3.38 -0.69 9.67
N LEU A 114 -2.89 -0.56 8.43
CA LEU A 114 -2.28 -1.68 7.71
C LEU A 114 -0.94 -2.14 8.32
N ASP A 115 -0.26 -1.31 9.11
CA ASP A 115 0.94 -1.67 9.87
C ASP A 115 0.63 -2.42 11.19
N THR A 116 -0.64 -2.60 11.52
CA THR A 116 -1.02 -3.25 12.79
C THR A 116 -1.12 -4.76 12.69
N SER A 117 -0.96 -5.44 13.84
CA SER A 117 -1.28 -6.86 13.96
C SER A 117 -2.75 -7.18 13.65
N ALA A 118 -3.67 -6.22 13.77
CA ALA A 118 -5.06 -6.41 13.39
C ALA A 118 -5.19 -6.71 11.89
N PHE A 119 -4.46 -5.98 11.03
CA PHE A 119 -4.43 -6.26 9.60
C PHE A 119 -3.76 -7.60 9.27
N GLU A 120 -2.62 -7.89 9.90
CA GLU A 120 -1.93 -9.18 9.74
C GLU A 120 -2.84 -10.36 10.12
N ASN A 121 -3.60 -10.22 11.21
CA ASN A 121 -4.56 -11.24 11.66
C ASN A 121 -5.71 -11.41 10.66
N GLU A 122 -6.25 -10.32 10.10
CA GLU A 122 -7.29 -10.41 9.06
C GLU A 122 -6.75 -11.06 7.78
N ILE A 123 -5.51 -10.78 7.37
CA ILE A 123 -4.85 -11.50 6.27
C ILE A 123 -4.76 -12.99 6.61
N ALA A 124 -4.23 -13.35 7.76
CA ALA A 124 -4.04 -14.74 8.17
C ALA A 124 -5.36 -15.52 8.25
N LYS A 125 -6.42 -14.87 8.76
CA LYS A 125 -7.78 -15.44 8.89
C LYS A 125 -8.42 -15.72 7.53
N ASN A 126 -8.24 -14.83 6.57
CA ASN A 126 -8.88 -14.91 5.26
C ASN A 126 -8.04 -15.68 4.22
N MET A 127 -6.73 -15.78 4.42
CA MET A 127 -5.81 -16.47 3.50
C MET A 127 -5.73 -17.96 3.82
N GLY A 128 -6.20 -18.81 2.92
CA GLY A 128 -6.08 -20.27 3.05
C GLY A 128 -4.63 -20.78 3.06
N ALA A 129 -4.46 -22.06 3.38
CA ALA A 129 -3.12 -22.68 3.50
C ALA A 129 -2.35 -22.78 2.19
N THR A 130 -3.04 -22.82 1.05
CA THR A 130 -2.48 -23.19 -0.27
C THR A 130 -2.35 -22.04 -1.25
N ILE A 131 -2.99 -20.87 -0.99
CA ILE A 131 -3.03 -19.76 -1.94
C ILE A 131 -2.34 -18.53 -1.34
N ASN A 132 -1.25 -18.10 -1.95
CA ASN A 132 -0.55 -16.87 -1.59
C ASN A 132 -1.19 -15.66 -2.32
N GLN A 133 -2.45 -15.39 -2.03
CA GLN A 133 -3.20 -14.30 -2.64
C GLN A 133 -4.29 -13.77 -1.71
N ILE A 134 -4.45 -12.45 -1.67
CA ILE A 134 -5.63 -11.75 -1.13
C ILE A 134 -6.49 -11.33 -2.32
N THR A 135 -7.76 -11.71 -2.31
CA THR A 135 -8.73 -11.29 -3.35
C THR A 135 -9.56 -10.10 -2.85
N GLY A 136 -10.23 -9.41 -3.77
CA GLY A 136 -11.20 -8.37 -3.42
C GLY A 136 -12.30 -8.88 -2.48
N TYR A 137 -12.73 -10.14 -2.65
CA TYR A 137 -13.68 -10.78 -1.73
C TYR A 137 -13.10 -10.91 -0.31
N MET A 138 -11.83 -11.29 -0.17
CA MET A 138 -11.17 -11.37 1.14
C MET A 138 -11.09 -9.98 1.79
N PHE A 139 -10.70 -8.94 1.05
CA PHE A 139 -10.72 -7.57 1.54
C PHE A 139 -12.12 -7.15 2.02
N SER A 140 -13.19 -7.54 1.31
CA SER A 140 -14.56 -7.20 1.68
C SER A 140 -15.04 -7.86 2.98
N LYS A 141 -14.32 -8.86 3.47
CA LYS A 141 -14.63 -9.59 4.73
C LYS A 141 -13.80 -9.09 5.91
N MET A 142 -12.75 -8.31 5.68
CA MET A 142 -11.93 -7.78 6.76
C MET A 142 -12.69 -6.72 7.54
N GLU A 143 -12.62 -6.82 8.87
CA GLU A 143 -13.33 -5.94 9.80
C GLU A 143 -12.35 -5.32 10.80
N PHE A 144 -12.52 -4.04 11.07
CA PHE A 144 -11.65 -3.28 11.97
C PHE A 144 -12.48 -2.39 12.88
N MET A 145 -11.93 -2.09 14.06
CA MET A 145 -12.44 -1.05 14.93
C MET A 145 -11.97 0.30 14.38
N ILE A 146 -12.90 1.17 14.02
CA ILE A 146 -12.65 2.43 13.33
C ILE A 146 -13.21 3.58 14.16
N PRO A 147 -12.40 4.62 14.48
CA PRO A 147 -12.86 5.81 15.20
C PRO A 147 -13.56 6.79 14.25
N SER A 148 -14.05 7.90 14.81
CA SER A 148 -14.58 9.04 14.03
C SER A 148 -13.54 9.57 13.05
N GLY A 149 -13.97 10.21 11.95
CA GLY A 149 -13.07 10.80 10.95
C GLY A 149 -12.08 11.81 11.57
N GLU A 150 -12.53 12.64 12.50
CA GLU A 150 -11.67 13.60 13.21
C GLU A 150 -10.55 12.88 14.00
N GLU A 151 -10.86 11.75 14.62
CA GLU A 151 -9.88 10.97 15.36
C GLU A 151 -8.94 10.20 14.41
N GLN A 152 -9.45 9.71 13.27
CA GLN A 152 -8.63 9.13 12.20
C GLN A 152 -7.57 10.12 11.72
N ASP A 153 -7.93 11.39 11.49
CA ASP A 153 -7.00 12.43 11.07
C ASP A 153 -5.92 12.69 12.13
N LYS A 154 -6.29 12.76 13.40
CA LYS A 154 -5.34 12.95 14.52
C LYS A 154 -4.35 11.77 14.63
N ILE A 155 -4.86 10.54 14.55
CA ILE A 155 -4.04 9.33 14.60
C ILE A 155 -3.11 9.27 13.39
N GLY A 156 -3.65 9.49 12.19
CA GLY A 156 -2.88 9.49 10.95
C GLY A 156 -1.76 10.54 10.95
N ALA A 157 -2.06 11.77 11.40
CA ALA A 157 -1.06 12.83 11.53
C ALA A 157 0.04 12.47 12.53
N TYR A 158 -0.30 11.85 13.66
CA TYR A 158 0.66 11.41 14.67
C TYR A 158 1.64 10.37 14.10
N PHE A 159 1.15 9.33 13.45
CA PHE A 159 2.01 8.30 12.85
C PHE A 159 2.86 8.85 11.71
N LYS A 160 2.31 9.72 10.86
CA LYS A 160 3.07 10.41 9.80
C LYS A 160 4.25 11.22 10.38
N GLN A 161 4.08 11.88 11.53
CA GLN A 161 5.16 12.59 12.21
C GLN A 161 6.22 11.63 12.75
N LEU A 162 5.81 10.49 13.34
CA LEU A 162 6.75 9.47 13.83
C LEU A 162 7.59 8.89 12.69
N ASP A 163 6.98 8.54 11.56
CA ASP A 163 7.68 8.04 10.38
C ASP A 163 8.71 9.03 9.86
N HIS A 164 8.35 10.32 9.84
CA HIS A 164 9.28 11.38 9.45
C HIS A 164 10.50 11.46 10.39
N LEU A 165 10.28 11.39 11.70
CA LEU A 165 11.36 11.41 12.70
C LEU A 165 12.27 10.19 12.58
N ILE A 166 11.70 9.00 12.38
CA ILE A 166 12.44 7.75 12.16
C ILE A 166 13.34 7.89 10.91
N THR A 167 12.78 8.36 9.82
CA THR A 167 13.51 8.56 8.55
C THR A 167 14.68 9.55 8.72
N LEU A 168 14.46 10.67 9.42
CA LEU A 168 15.52 11.64 9.71
C LEU A 168 16.63 11.04 10.58
N HIS A 169 16.26 10.23 11.57
CA HIS A 169 17.23 9.57 12.46
C HIS A 169 18.09 8.57 11.69
N GLN A 170 17.47 7.74 10.84
CA GLN A 170 18.18 6.76 10.00
C GLN A 170 19.16 7.44 9.03
N ARG A 171 18.75 8.55 8.39
CA ARG A 171 19.64 9.34 7.52
C ARG A 171 20.86 9.88 8.26
N LYS A 172 20.68 10.36 9.50
CA LYS A 172 21.80 10.84 10.34
C LYS A 172 22.77 9.72 10.72
N GLN A 173 22.27 8.52 11.01
CA GLN A 173 23.12 7.37 11.32
C GLN A 173 23.91 6.93 10.09
N ASN A 174 23.27 6.79 8.94
CA ASN A 174 23.93 6.40 7.68
C ASN A 174 25.00 7.44 7.26
N GLY A 175 24.74 8.73 7.42
CA GLY A 175 25.70 9.79 7.14
C GLY A 175 26.91 9.84 8.12
N ARG A 176 26.79 9.24 9.33
CA ARG A 176 27.93 9.10 10.27
C ARG A 176 28.82 7.90 9.97
N ASN A 177 28.27 6.86 9.34
CA ASN A 177 29.01 5.64 8.99
C ASN A 177 29.82 5.78 7.69
N LEU A 178 29.69 6.91 6.98
CA LEU A 178 30.40 7.22 5.73
C LEU A 178 31.56 8.21 5.93
N LYS A 179 31.91 8.54 7.18
CA LYS A 179 33.09 9.33 7.57
C LYS A 179 34.04 8.44 8.38
#